data_663dacca69777208958806053dc5af8c
#
_entry.id   663dacca69777208958806053dc5af8c
#
_cell.length_a   1.000
_cell.length_b   1.000
_cell.length_c   1.000
_cell.angle_alpha   90.00
_cell.angle_beta   90.00
_cell.angle_gamma   90.00
#
_symmetry.space_group_name_H-M   'P 1'
#
loop_
_entity.id
_entity.type
_entity.pdbx_description
1 polymer ?
#
loop_
_entity_poly.entity_id
_entity_poly.type
_entity_poly.pdbx_seq_one_letter_code
_entity_poly.pdbx_strand_id
1 'polypeptide(L)'
;TYTPGYNAGNFAQYNTYMWVGDNRHAYTSGDIVVELADDNTYTFTFNNMVFDGISVNTSWTGKISGVGKPQESAAVALNTVNSISEGYNGYGAYYIYTLSDGTDNNKITLNISSLSSSLTHINEATYKCSSKAYLDYNADIFTAEDVYVDGVSMGKANNNDSTMVVTKSGDVYTIDLDIQATNGTCKFVYTGMLTM
;
A
#
# COMPACT_ATOMS: atom_id res chain seq x y z
N THR A 1 15.93 19.24 5.14
CA THR A 1 17.38 19.48 4.97
C THR A 1 18.13 18.24 5.40
N TYR A 2 19.09 17.80 4.59
CA TYR A 2 19.95 16.65 4.87
C TYR A 2 21.35 17.17 5.14
N THR A 3 21.90 16.77 6.28
CA THR A 3 23.27 17.07 6.68
C THR A 3 24.13 15.80 6.65
N PRO A 4 25.46 15.89 6.58
CA PRO A 4 26.31 14.70 6.60
C PRO A 4 26.17 13.92 7.90
N GLY A 5 26.14 12.62 7.84
CA GLY A 5 26.09 11.75 9.03
C GLY A 5 25.60 10.35 8.74
N TYR A 6 25.46 9.55 9.81
CA TYR A 6 25.03 8.15 9.74
C TYR A 6 23.60 7.92 10.23
N ASN A 7 22.90 8.98 10.64
CA ASN A 7 21.51 8.88 11.12
C ASN A 7 20.50 8.99 9.95
N ALA A 8 19.29 8.52 10.16
CA ALA A 8 18.21 8.71 9.21
C ALA A 8 18.00 10.21 8.90
N GLY A 9 17.86 10.56 7.62
CA GLY A 9 17.78 11.93 7.14
C GLY A 9 19.13 12.61 6.84
N ASN A 10 20.24 11.87 6.96
CA ASN A 10 21.56 12.33 6.58
C ASN A 10 22.03 11.66 5.28
N PHE A 11 22.96 12.26 4.59
CA PHE A 11 23.64 11.65 3.46
C PHE A 11 25.04 11.16 3.84
N ALA A 12 25.52 10.13 3.15
CA ALA A 12 26.81 9.51 3.45
C ALA A 12 27.98 10.41 3.03
N GLN A 13 28.60 11.06 3.98
CA GLN A 13 29.71 12.00 3.75
C GLN A 13 30.85 11.38 2.90
N TYR A 14 31.26 10.14 3.21
CA TYR A 14 32.39 9.49 2.55
C TYR A 14 32.10 9.01 1.13
N ASN A 15 30.82 8.92 0.75
CA ASN A 15 30.39 8.50 -0.59
C ASN A 15 29.82 9.64 -1.42
N THR A 16 29.88 10.87 -0.91
CA THR A 16 29.44 12.07 -1.63
C THR A 16 30.64 12.73 -2.28
N TYR A 17 30.62 12.81 -3.59
CA TYR A 17 31.68 13.42 -4.38
C TYR A 17 31.11 14.01 -5.67
N MET A 18 31.88 14.93 -6.26
CA MET A 18 31.59 15.56 -7.54
C MET A 18 32.66 15.21 -8.55
N TRP A 19 32.26 14.98 -9.79
CA TRP A 19 33.17 14.83 -10.90
C TRP A 19 33.23 16.14 -11.72
N VAL A 20 34.44 16.62 -12.01
CA VAL A 20 34.66 17.69 -12.94
C VAL A 20 35.65 17.20 -14.00
N GLY A 21 35.16 16.91 -15.20
CA GLY A 21 35.88 16.12 -16.18
C GLY A 21 36.21 14.75 -15.61
N ASP A 22 37.47 14.33 -15.64
CA ASP A 22 37.94 13.06 -15.11
C ASP A 22 38.39 13.12 -13.63
N ASN A 23 38.26 14.29 -12.98
CA ASN A 23 38.71 14.47 -11.61
C ASN A 23 37.55 14.31 -10.61
N ARG A 24 37.79 13.49 -9.60
CA ARG A 24 36.89 13.31 -8.47
C ARG A 24 37.25 14.27 -7.34
N HIS A 25 36.25 15.02 -6.87
CA HIS A 25 36.37 15.96 -5.75
C HIS A 25 35.57 15.47 -4.59
N ALA A 26 36.17 15.36 -3.41
CA ALA A 26 35.52 14.88 -2.19
C ALA A 26 34.67 15.97 -1.54
N TYR A 27 33.53 15.58 -1.02
CA TYR A 27 32.66 16.46 -0.24
C TYR A 27 33.37 16.92 1.05
N THR A 28 33.24 18.21 1.34
CA THR A 28 33.83 18.82 2.53
C THR A 28 32.79 19.46 3.45
N SER A 29 31.83 20.20 2.89
CA SER A 29 30.76 20.86 3.65
C SER A 29 29.57 21.22 2.77
N GLY A 30 28.45 21.62 3.42
CA GLY A 30 27.22 22.06 2.77
C GLY A 30 26.04 21.16 3.10
N ASP A 31 24.87 21.53 2.60
CA ASP A 31 23.61 20.86 2.87
C ASP A 31 22.85 20.55 1.58
N ILE A 32 22.05 19.48 1.63
CA ILE A 32 21.08 19.16 0.60
C ILE A 32 19.68 19.31 1.18
N VAL A 33 18.86 20.17 0.58
CA VAL A 33 17.42 20.22 0.85
C VAL A 33 16.70 19.36 -0.18
N VAL A 34 15.87 18.46 0.27
CA VAL A 34 15.05 17.61 -0.59
C VAL A 34 13.60 17.93 -0.32
N GLU A 35 12.88 18.30 -1.37
CA GLU A 35 11.45 18.53 -1.37
C GLU A 35 10.79 17.54 -2.32
N LEU A 36 9.63 17.01 -1.92
CA LEU A 36 8.85 16.10 -2.71
C LEU A 36 7.44 16.66 -2.88
N ALA A 37 7.08 17.01 -4.09
CA ALA A 37 5.74 17.46 -4.45
C ALA A 37 4.76 16.29 -4.56
N ASP A 38 3.46 16.59 -4.60
CA ASP A 38 2.39 15.57 -4.64
C ASP A 38 2.37 14.77 -5.96
N ASP A 39 2.89 15.33 -7.03
CA ASP A 39 3.03 14.66 -8.34
C ASP A 39 4.30 13.78 -8.45
N ASN A 40 4.96 13.50 -7.33
CA ASN A 40 6.22 12.76 -7.23
C ASN A 40 7.41 13.47 -7.91
N THR A 41 7.36 14.79 -8.07
CA THR A 41 8.48 15.59 -8.50
C THR A 41 9.37 15.93 -7.30
N TYR A 42 10.64 15.57 -7.38
CA TYR A 42 11.67 15.92 -6.41
C TYR A 42 12.33 17.21 -6.79
N THR A 43 12.60 18.06 -5.81
CA THR A 43 13.53 19.17 -5.93
C THR A 43 14.67 18.97 -4.94
N PHE A 44 15.89 18.87 -5.46
CA PHE A 44 17.11 18.83 -4.67
C PHE A 44 17.78 20.19 -4.77
N THR A 45 17.95 20.85 -3.64
CA THR A 45 18.68 22.11 -3.55
C THR A 45 19.99 21.87 -2.81
N PHE A 46 21.09 22.12 -3.47
CA PHE A 46 22.44 21.96 -2.96
C PHE A 46 22.92 23.31 -2.45
N ASN A 47 22.99 23.49 -1.13
CA ASN A 47 23.33 24.76 -0.50
C ASN A 47 24.77 24.76 0.00
N ASN A 48 25.57 25.68 -0.51
CA ASN A 48 26.95 25.86 -0.09
C ASN A 48 27.76 24.55 -0.03
N MET A 49 27.46 23.64 -0.97
CA MET A 49 28.25 22.42 -1.10
C MET A 49 29.67 22.73 -1.48
N VAL A 50 30.64 22.20 -0.75
CA VAL A 50 32.06 22.35 -1.03
C VAL A 50 32.69 21.00 -1.29
N PHE A 51 33.39 20.88 -2.42
CA PHE A 51 34.10 19.69 -2.86
C PHE A 51 35.56 20.05 -3.15
N ASP A 52 36.50 19.65 -2.26
CA ASP A 52 37.92 20.01 -2.34
C ASP A 52 38.16 21.50 -2.63
N GLY A 53 37.41 22.37 -1.95
CA GLY A 53 37.50 23.83 -2.11
C GLY A 53 36.65 24.42 -3.25
N ILE A 54 36.00 23.62 -4.08
CA ILE A 54 35.08 24.06 -5.11
C ILE A 54 33.69 24.23 -4.52
N SER A 55 33.15 25.44 -4.51
CA SER A 55 31.81 25.73 -4.02
C SER A 55 30.77 25.54 -5.11
N VAL A 56 29.65 24.84 -4.77
CA VAL A 56 28.53 24.58 -5.65
C VAL A 56 27.23 24.98 -4.97
N ASN A 57 26.47 25.83 -5.63
CA ASN A 57 25.10 26.16 -5.32
C ASN A 57 24.26 25.89 -6.56
N THR A 58 23.37 24.88 -6.49
CA THR A 58 22.56 24.50 -7.64
C THR A 58 21.29 23.79 -7.15
N SER A 59 20.35 23.58 -8.05
CA SER A 59 19.19 22.77 -7.83
C SER A 59 18.91 21.86 -9.00
N TRP A 60 18.26 20.74 -8.72
CA TRP A 60 17.72 19.84 -9.71
C TRP A 60 16.27 19.54 -9.38
N THR A 61 15.40 19.54 -10.39
CA THR A 61 13.99 19.18 -10.25
C THR A 61 13.63 18.13 -11.27
N GLY A 62 12.99 17.05 -10.85
CA GLY A 62 12.59 15.96 -11.74
C GLY A 62 12.00 14.77 -11.01
N LYS A 63 11.62 13.75 -11.76
CA LYS A 63 11.11 12.49 -11.22
C LYS A 63 12.22 11.45 -11.15
N ILE A 64 12.27 10.73 -10.04
CA ILE A 64 13.21 9.61 -9.85
C ILE A 64 12.41 8.32 -10.04
N SER A 65 12.80 7.50 -11.01
CA SER A 65 12.14 6.24 -11.30
C SER A 65 12.22 5.30 -10.10
N GLY A 66 11.08 4.71 -9.73
CA GLY A 66 10.97 3.76 -8.61
C GLY A 66 11.05 4.38 -7.22
N VAL A 67 11.07 5.73 -7.12
CA VAL A 67 11.08 6.45 -5.85
C VAL A 67 10.02 7.55 -5.89
N GLY A 68 9.16 7.59 -4.88
CA GLY A 68 8.10 8.61 -4.78
C GLY A 68 7.32 8.44 -3.48
N LYS A 69 6.41 9.37 -3.21
CA LYS A 69 5.36 9.10 -2.22
C LYS A 69 4.60 7.89 -2.72
N PRO A 70 4.21 6.94 -1.85
CA PRO A 70 3.17 6.01 -2.22
C PRO A 70 2.00 6.86 -2.74
N GLN A 71 1.70 6.77 -4.03
CA GLN A 71 0.52 7.41 -4.56
C GLN A 71 -0.66 6.73 -3.87
N GLU A 72 -1.46 7.48 -3.12
CA GLU A 72 -2.76 6.95 -2.71
C GLU A 72 -3.49 6.65 -4.00
N SER A 73 -3.48 5.39 -4.38
CA SER A 73 -4.27 4.93 -5.51
C SER A 73 -5.72 5.26 -5.20
N ALA A 74 -6.41 5.91 -6.12
CA ALA A 74 -7.85 6.06 -6.02
C ALA A 74 -8.44 4.66 -5.80
N ALA A 75 -9.42 4.54 -4.91
CA ALA A 75 -10.03 3.26 -4.64
C ALA A 75 -10.69 2.72 -5.91
N VAL A 76 -10.38 1.47 -6.25
CA VAL A 76 -11.02 0.76 -7.37
C VAL A 76 -12.42 0.38 -6.94
N ALA A 77 -13.42 0.83 -7.68
CA ALA A 77 -14.82 0.49 -7.42
C ALA A 77 -15.12 -0.93 -7.88
N LEU A 78 -15.59 -1.76 -6.95
CA LEU A 78 -16.08 -3.11 -7.22
C LEU A 78 -17.61 -3.13 -7.03
N ASN A 79 -18.33 -3.84 -7.88
CA ASN A 79 -19.79 -3.87 -7.86
C ASN A 79 -20.38 -5.25 -8.16
N THR A 80 -19.54 -6.23 -8.40
CA THR A 80 -19.93 -7.57 -8.82
C THR A 80 -19.39 -8.60 -7.83
N VAL A 81 -20.24 -9.54 -7.46
CA VAL A 81 -19.87 -10.73 -6.70
C VAL A 81 -19.71 -11.88 -7.69
N ASN A 82 -18.51 -12.38 -7.87
CA ASN A 82 -18.21 -13.48 -8.79
C ASN A 82 -18.40 -14.85 -8.14
N SER A 83 -18.11 -14.94 -6.85
CA SER A 83 -18.32 -16.17 -6.09
C SER A 83 -18.50 -15.88 -4.59
N ILE A 84 -19.28 -16.74 -3.96
CA ILE A 84 -19.51 -16.73 -2.51
C ILE A 84 -19.34 -18.16 -2.00
N SER A 85 -18.62 -18.31 -0.88
CA SER A 85 -18.66 -19.50 -0.05
C SER A 85 -18.72 -19.07 1.40
N GLU A 86 -19.73 -19.57 2.12
CA GLU A 86 -19.96 -19.23 3.53
C GLU A 86 -20.17 -20.52 4.32
N GLY A 87 -19.70 -20.56 5.54
CA GLY A 87 -19.86 -21.70 6.42
C GLY A 87 -19.73 -21.35 7.89
N TYR A 88 -20.29 -22.25 8.71
CA TYR A 88 -20.15 -22.22 10.15
C TYR A 88 -19.75 -23.61 10.63
N ASN A 89 -18.67 -23.71 11.38
CA ASN A 89 -18.10 -24.98 11.79
C ASN A 89 -18.31 -25.32 13.28
N GLY A 90 -19.16 -24.56 13.97
CA GLY A 90 -19.43 -24.70 15.39
C GLY A 90 -18.54 -23.86 16.31
N TYR A 91 -17.50 -23.25 15.76
CA TYR A 91 -16.59 -22.35 16.48
C TYR A 91 -16.65 -20.92 15.97
N GLY A 92 -16.96 -20.71 14.69
CA GLY A 92 -17.11 -19.41 14.08
C GLY A 92 -17.52 -19.50 12.62
N ALA A 93 -17.88 -18.35 12.04
CA ALA A 93 -18.24 -18.22 10.66
C ALA A 93 -17.01 -17.91 9.80
N TYR A 94 -16.97 -18.48 8.61
CA TYR A 94 -16.00 -18.15 7.59
C TYR A 94 -16.70 -17.77 6.28
N TYR A 95 -16.06 -16.89 5.51
CA TYR A 95 -16.59 -16.40 4.26
C TYR A 95 -15.46 -16.30 3.23
N ILE A 96 -15.76 -16.66 1.99
CA ILE A 96 -14.88 -16.45 0.85
C ILE A 96 -15.68 -15.69 -0.19
N TYR A 97 -15.25 -14.46 -0.48
CA TYR A 97 -15.86 -13.62 -1.51
C TYR A 97 -14.85 -13.31 -2.60
N THR A 98 -15.24 -13.50 -3.86
CA THR A 98 -14.52 -12.92 -4.99
C THR A 98 -15.34 -11.75 -5.52
N LEU A 99 -14.79 -10.56 -5.40
CA LEU A 99 -15.39 -9.29 -5.81
C LEU A 99 -14.66 -8.72 -7.01
N SER A 100 -15.39 -8.10 -7.95
CA SER A 100 -14.81 -7.46 -9.12
C SER A 100 -15.60 -6.22 -9.56
N ASP A 101 -15.07 -5.52 -10.57
CA ASP A 101 -15.76 -4.46 -11.32
C ASP A 101 -16.61 -5.00 -12.48
N GLY A 102 -16.86 -6.31 -12.53
CA GLY A 102 -17.50 -7.00 -13.65
C GLY A 102 -16.50 -7.49 -14.70
N THR A 103 -15.22 -7.25 -14.52
CA THR A 103 -14.13 -7.74 -15.36
C THR A 103 -13.11 -8.52 -14.53
N ASP A 104 -12.19 -9.23 -15.21
CA ASP A 104 -11.07 -9.89 -14.54
C ASP A 104 -9.89 -8.94 -14.26
N ASN A 105 -9.97 -7.70 -14.72
CA ASN A 105 -8.88 -6.72 -14.57
C ASN A 105 -8.81 -6.16 -13.15
N ASN A 106 -9.97 -5.95 -12.52
CA ASN A 106 -10.06 -5.46 -11.16
C ASN A 106 -10.84 -6.45 -10.31
N LYS A 107 -10.13 -7.23 -9.51
CA LYS A 107 -10.74 -8.24 -8.65
C LYS A 107 -9.92 -8.53 -7.41
N ILE A 108 -10.59 -9.04 -6.40
CA ILE A 108 -9.99 -9.48 -5.15
C ILE A 108 -10.75 -10.69 -4.59
N THR A 109 -10.03 -11.70 -4.14
CA THR A 109 -10.59 -12.81 -3.37
C THR A 109 -10.26 -12.63 -1.90
N LEU A 110 -11.29 -12.52 -1.08
CA LEU A 110 -11.22 -12.32 0.37
C LEU A 110 -11.55 -13.63 1.08
N ASN A 111 -10.68 -14.06 1.99
CA ASN A 111 -10.96 -15.13 2.95
C ASN A 111 -11.10 -14.48 4.31
N ILE A 112 -12.28 -14.64 4.93
CA ILE A 112 -12.69 -13.88 6.12
C ILE A 112 -13.08 -14.84 7.22
N SER A 113 -12.60 -14.60 8.43
CA SER A 113 -13.12 -15.16 9.66
C SER A 113 -13.79 -14.05 10.46
N SER A 114 -14.95 -14.34 11.04
CA SER A 114 -15.74 -13.36 11.76
C SER A 114 -16.21 -13.90 13.11
N LEU A 115 -16.26 -13.03 14.11
CA LEU A 115 -16.84 -13.29 15.41
C LEU A 115 -18.37 -13.42 15.30
N SER A 116 -18.83 -14.56 14.81
CA SER A 116 -20.26 -14.85 14.68
C SER A 116 -20.60 -16.18 15.34
N SER A 117 -21.74 -16.22 16.02
CA SER A 117 -22.29 -17.45 16.62
C SER A 117 -23.17 -18.25 15.67
N SER A 118 -23.44 -17.74 14.49
CA SER A 118 -24.29 -18.39 13.48
C SER A 118 -23.90 -17.95 12.09
N LEU A 119 -24.26 -18.76 11.09
CA LEU A 119 -24.09 -18.38 9.71
C LEU A 119 -25.05 -17.23 9.37
N THR A 120 -24.49 -16.09 9.09
CA THR A 120 -25.15 -14.93 8.52
C THR A 120 -24.19 -14.37 7.48
N HIS A 121 -24.55 -13.36 6.76
CA HIS A 121 -23.54 -12.64 5.99
C HIS A 121 -22.52 -11.96 6.91
N ILE A 122 -21.36 -11.63 6.36
CA ILE A 122 -20.27 -10.94 7.06
C ILE A 122 -20.80 -9.81 7.96
N ASN A 123 -20.27 -9.70 9.17
CA ASN A 123 -20.65 -8.67 10.13
C ASN A 123 -20.09 -7.29 9.77
N GLU A 124 -20.78 -6.24 10.23
CA GLU A 124 -20.22 -4.89 10.27
C GLU A 124 -19.10 -4.84 11.31
N ALA A 125 -17.87 -4.63 10.84
CA ALA A 125 -16.69 -4.59 11.68
C ALA A 125 -15.49 -4.00 10.93
N THR A 126 -14.43 -3.74 11.67
CA THR A 126 -13.09 -3.52 11.11
C THR A 126 -12.27 -4.79 11.24
N TYR A 127 -11.91 -5.37 10.13
CA TYR A 127 -11.13 -6.60 10.02
C TYR A 127 -9.67 -6.26 9.81
N LYS A 128 -8.79 -7.03 10.44
CA LYS A 128 -7.33 -6.94 10.23
C LYS A 128 -6.87 -8.08 9.35
N CYS A 129 -5.93 -7.79 8.48
CA CYS A 129 -5.31 -8.82 7.67
C CYS A 129 -4.43 -9.73 8.52
N SER A 130 -4.56 -11.03 8.33
CA SER A 130 -3.78 -12.02 9.08
C SER A 130 -3.68 -13.32 8.29
N SER A 131 -2.50 -13.91 8.25
CA SER A 131 -2.28 -15.24 7.65
C SER A 131 -3.10 -16.37 8.31
N LYS A 132 -3.77 -16.08 9.44
CA LYS A 132 -4.59 -17.03 10.19
C LYS A 132 -6.08 -16.96 9.87
N ALA A 133 -6.51 -16.19 8.87
CA ALA A 133 -7.93 -15.98 8.58
C ALA A 133 -8.77 -17.27 8.41
N TYR A 134 -8.14 -18.38 8.01
CA TYR A 134 -8.83 -19.69 7.95
C TYR A 134 -8.85 -20.47 9.25
N LEU A 135 -8.09 -20.08 10.27
CA LEU A 135 -7.81 -20.89 11.44
C LEU A 135 -8.27 -20.25 12.75
N ASP A 136 -8.48 -18.95 12.77
CA ASP A 136 -8.84 -18.20 13.97
C ASP A 136 -10.25 -17.64 13.86
N TYR A 137 -11.22 -18.51 14.15
CA TYR A 137 -12.65 -18.17 14.15
C TYR A 137 -13.09 -17.29 15.33
N ASN A 138 -12.16 -16.87 16.18
CA ASN A 138 -12.43 -16.01 17.34
C ASN A 138 -12.01 -14.54 17.09
N ALA A 139 -11.76 -14.16 15.85
CA ALA A 139 -11.32 -12.82 15.50
C ALA A 139 -11.95 -12.35 14.19
N ASP A 140 -12.17 -11.05 14.08
CA ASP A 140 -12.54 -10.39 12.83
C ASP A 140 -11.26 -10.14 12.02
N ILE A 141 -10.90 -11.13 11.20
CA ILE A 141 -9.68 -11.12 10.40
C ILE A 141 -9.95 -11.57 8.96
N PHE A 142 -9.07 -11.18 8.05
CA PHE A 142 -9.13 -11.59 6.65
C PHE A 142 -7.75 -11.84 6.05
N THR A 143 -7.72 -12.54 4.91
CA THR A 143 -6.62 -12.50 3.94
C THR A 143 -7.18 -12.10 2.58
N ALA A 144 -6.34 -11.53 1.73
CA ALA A 144 -6.68 -11.26 0.33
C ALA A 144 -5.78 -12.06 -0.58
N GLU A 145 -6.40 -12.74 -1.53
CA GLU A 145 -5.74 -13.52 -2.58
C GLU A 145 -6.23 -13.04 -3.95
N ASP A 146 -5.52 -13.39 -5.01
CA ASP A 146 -5.90 -13.02 -6.38
C ASP A 146 -6.23 -11.53 -6.55
N VAL A 147 -5.38 -10.67 -5.97
CA VAL A 147 -5.54 -9.22 -6.04
C VAL A 147 -5.06 -8.72 -7.39
N TYR A 148 -5.96 -8.13 -8.17
CA TYR A 148 -5.67 -7.56 -9.49
C TYR A 148 -6.16 -6.11 -9.58
N VAL A 149 -5.32 -5.25 -10.16
CA VAL A 149 -5.63 -3.85 -10.50
C VAL A 149 -5.20 -3.61 -11.94
N ASP A 150 -6.12 -3.17 -12.78
CA ASP A 150 -5.91 -2.92 -14.23
C ASP A 150 -5.24 -4.12 -14.95
N GLY A 151 -5.62 -5.33 -14.57
CA GLY A 151 -5.09 -6.59 -15.13
C GLY A 151 -3.71 -6.98 -14.57
N VAL A 152 -3.14 -6.20 -13.67
CA VAL A 152 -1.83 -6.48 -13.06
C VAL A 152 -2.03 -7.19 -11.71
N SER A 153 -1.36 -8.33 -11.52
CA SER A 153 -1.39 -9.03 -10.24
C SER A 153 -0.60 -8.30 -9.17
N MET A 154 -1.28 -7.93 -8.12
CA MET A 154 -0.69 -7.33 -6.90
C MET A 154 -0.19 -8.41 -5.93
N GLY A 155 -0.51 -9.68 -6.18
CA GLY A 155 -0.16 -10.79 -5.30
C GLY A 155 -1.12 -10.96 -4.14
N LYS A 156 -0.63 -11.32 -2.97
CA LYS A 156 -1.43 -11.62 -1.78
C LYS A 156 -1.25 -10.57 -0.69
N ALA A 157 -2.28 -10.39 0.14
CA ALA A 157 -2.18 -9.70 1.41
C ALA A 157 -2.48 -10.67 2.56
N ASN A 158 -1.49 -10.94 3.39
CA ASN A 158 -1.58 -11.88 4.50
C ASN A 158 -0.84 -11.39 5.77
N ASN A 159 -0.56 -10.10 5.84
CA ASN A 159 0.13 -9.46 6.97
C ASN A 159 -0.77 -8.39 7.61
N ASN A 160 -0.35 -7.89 8.76
CA ASN A 160 -1.16 -7.00 9.61
C ASN A 160 -1.31 -5.55 9.09
N ASP A 161 -0.74 -5.20 7.94
CA ASP A 161 -0.72 -3.83 7.44
C ASP A 161 -1.95 -3.48 6.57
N SER A 162 -2.74 -4.50 6.16
CA SER A 162 -3.97 -4.30 5.41
C SER A 162 -5.18 -4.25 6.34
N THR A 163 -6.18 -3.45 5.94
CA THR A 163 -7.44 -3.31 6.68
C THR A 163 -8.64 -3.46 5.76
N MET A 164 -9.74 -3.97 6.32
CA MET A 164 -11.04 -4.05 5.67
C MET A 164 -12.10 -3.53 6.64
N VAL A 165 -12.86 -2.55 6.21
CA VAL A 165 -13.99 -2.01 6.97
C VAL A 165 -15.29 -2.40 6.28
N VAL A 166 -16.17 -3.04 7.01
CA VAL A 166 -17.48 -3.47 6.53
C VAL A 166 -18.56 -2.66 7.22
N THR A 167 -19.41 -2.02 6.44
CA THR A 167 -20.63 -1.35 6.90
C THR A 167 -21.83 -1.84 6.10
N LYS A 168 -23.04 -1.67 6.63
CA LYS A 168 -24.27 -2.16 6.02
C LYS A 168 -25.40 -1.14 6.15
N SER A 169 -26.19 -0.98 5.10
CA SER A 169 -27.42 -0.19 5.10
C SER A 169 -28.52 -0.97 4.41
N GLY A 170 -29.50 -1.47 5.18
CA GLY A 170 -30.45 -2.44 4.68
C GLY A 170 -29.74 -3.73 4.25
N ASP A 171 -29.89 -4.14 2.99
CA ASP A 171 -29.21 -5.32 2.41
C ASP A 171 -27.95 -4.95 1.59
N VAL A 172 -27.59 -3.66 1.55
CA VAL A 172 -26.42 -3.16 0.83
C VAL A 172 -25.23 -3.10 1.77
N TYR A 173 -24.15 -3.76 1.39
CA TYR A 173 -22.86 -3.72 2.03
C TYR A 173 -21.95 -2.69 1.37
N THR A 174 -21.17 -2.00 2.17
CA THR A 174 -19.99 -1.27 1.73
C THR A 174 -18.77 -1.90 2.38
N ILE A 175 -17.80 -2.34 1.56
CA ILE A 175 -16.55 -2.95 2.00
C ILE A 175 -15.42 -2.09 1.49
N ASP A 176 -14.77 -1.35 2.40
CA ASP A 176 -13.61 -0.53 2.13
C ASP A 176 -12.34 -1.31 2.45
N LEU A 177 -11.44 -1.43 1.48
CA LEU A 177 -10.22 -2.23 1.56
C LEU A 177 -9.00 -1.35 1.32
N ASP A 178 -8.08 -1.34 2.29
CA ASP A 178 -6.72 -0.82 2.14
C ASP A 178 -5.76 -2.01 2.16
N ILE A 179 -5.20 -2.35 1.02
CA ILE A 179 -4.48 -3.60 0.80
C ILE A 179 -2.98 -3.34 0.60
N GLN A 180 -2.18 -3.90 1.49
CA GLN A 180 -0.74 -3.99 1.38
C GLN A 180 -0.38 -5.37 0.80
N ALA A 181 -0.41 -5.49 -0.51
CA ALA A 181 -0.12 -6.73 -1.20
C ALA A 181 1.38 -6.92 -1.45
N THR A 182 1.78 -8.12 -1.88
CA THR A 182 3.18 -8.46 -2.11
C THR A 182 3.86 -7.54 -3.13
N ASN A 183 3.13 -7.09 -4.17
CA ASN A 183 3.67 -6.31 -5.27
C ASN A 183 3.29 -4.83 -5.22
N GLY A 184 2.71 -4.34 -4.10
CA GLY A 184 2.35 -2.94 -3.92
C GLY A 184 1.08 -2.73 -3.11
N THR A 185 0.65 -1.48 -3.02
CA THR A 185 -0.54 -1.08 -2.28
C THR A 185 -1.67 -0.75 -3.22
N CYS A 186 -2.90 -1.10 -2.83
CA CYS A 186 -4.09 -0.75 -3.58
C CYS A 186 -5.30 -0.57 -2.66
N LYS A 187 -6.29 0.18 -3.12
CA LYS A 187 -7.54 0.39 -2.40
C LYS A 187 -8.71 -0.08 -3.25
N PHE A 188 -9.67 -0.73 -2.62
CA PHE A 188 -10.92 -1.12 -3.27
C PHE A 188 -12.10 -0.67 -2.44
N VAL A 189 -13.19 -0.35 -3.11
CA VAL A 189 -14.51 -0.14 -2.47
C VAL A 189 -15.51 -1.00 -3.20
N TYR A 190 -16.10 -1.95 -2.48
CA TYR A 190 -17.27 -2.68 -2.95
C TYR A 190 -18.54 -2.05 -2.38
N THR A 191 -19.56 -1.87 -3.21
CA THR A 191 -20.90 -1.47 -2.76
C THR A 191 -21.94 -2.32 -3.48
N GLY A 192 -22.71 -3.09 -2.71
CA GLY A 192 -23.74 -3.96 -3.28
C GLY A 192 -24.31 -4.96 -2.27
N MET A 193 -25.25 -5.77 -2.71
CA MET A 193 -25.72 -6.94 -1.96
C MET A 193 -24.68 -8.07 -2.12
N LEU A 194 -24.39 -8.79 -1.04
CA LEU A 194 -23.53 -9.98 -1.09
C LEU A 194 -24.36 -11.21 -1.52
N THR A 195 -24.86 -11.16 -2.74
CA THR A 195 -25.61 -12.25 -3.40
C THR A 195 -25.10 -12.40 -4.83
N MET A 196 -25.11 -13.63 -5.35
CA MET A 196 -24.84 -13.87 -6.77
C MET A 196 -26.12 -13.64 -7.60
#